data_2b56843906631834c515c2362086aa01
#
_entry.id   2b56843906631834c515c2362086aa01
#
_cell.length_a   1.000
_cell.length_b   1.000
_cell.length_c   1.000
_cell.angle_alpha   90.00
_cell.angle_beta   90.00
_cell.angle_gamma   90.00
#
_symmetry.space_group_name_H-M   'P 1'
#
loop_
_entity.id
_entity.type
_entity.pdbx_description
1 polymer ?
#
loop_
_entity_poly.entity_id
_entity_poly.type
_entity_poly.pdbx_seq_one_letter_code
_entity_poly.pdbx_strand_id
1 'polypeptide(L)'
;GKETQAKALPGYVRLGYGNYGNLDVRANYLFSLSPKDRLNLTFTMDGMDGKLDLPDNGGKWNSFYYRTHAAMDYVHAFSKVDLNIAGKFNQSNFNFLPDFVSNKQKFVSGDVHFGVSSTSDDMPLQFRAETNLLVYQRQHDLMVSNIKENIVRTKADVTGSISDEQTIGMAFAMDNTFYSDGRFENHTDVDFNPYYLFQNDDWKIRLGAHVDLAFGFGKKFRAAPDVEIQYIFSDSYILYAQGKGGRLQNDFRRLETITPYGITNQQLDNTYEQLNAAIGFKASPVS
;
A
#
# COMPACT_ATOMS: atom_id res chain seq x y z
N GLY A 1 -18.89 20.77 -38.66
CA GLY A 1 -18.92 19.40 -38.24
C GLY A 1 -18.80 19.35 -36.75
N LYS A 2 -19.85 18.94 -36.03
CA LYS A 2 -19.74 18.61 -34.60
C LYS A 2 -18.92 17.32 -34.49
N GLU A 3 -17.71 17.42 -34.00
CA GLU A 3 -16.97 16.25 -33.57
C GLU A 3 -17.77 15.54 -32.47
N THR A 4 -18.27 14.39 -32.81
CA THR A 4 -18.87 13.48 -31.81
C THR A 4 -17.71 12.95 -30.96
N GLN A 5 -17.55 13.47 -29.75
CA GLN A 5 -16.62 12.87 -28.79
C GLN A 5 -16.98 11.37 -28.66
N ALA A 6 -16.05 10.52 -29.00
CA ALA A 6 -16.20 9.09 -28.78
C ALA A 6 -16.50 8.84 -27.31
N LYS A 7 -17.69 8.34 -27.01
CA LYS A 7 -18.10 7.99 -25.67
C LYS A 7 -17.18 6.87 -25.22
N ALA A 8 -16.33 7.12 -24.24
CA ALA A 8 -15.46 6.07 -23.67
C ALA A 8 -16.32 4.90 -23.22
N LEU A 9 -15.97 3.68 -23.63
CA LEU A 9 -16.68 2.48 -23.21
C LEU A 9 -16.61 2.36 -21.68
N PRO A 10 -17.75 2.13 -20.97
CA PRO A 10 -17.80 2.09 -19.52
C PRO A 10 -17.08 0.89 -18.91
N GLY A 11 -16.70 -0.08 -19.72
CA GLY A 11 -16.00 -1.26 -19.22
C GLY A 11 -15.64 -2.25 -20.32
N TYR A 12 -14.94 -3.31 -19.91
CA TYR A 12 -14.58 -4.41 -20.79
C TYR A 12 -14.54 -5.74 -20.02
N VAL A 13 -14.69 -6.81 -20.76
CA VAL A 13 -14.44 -8.20 -20.29
C VAL A 13 -13.46 -8.84 -21.27
N ARG A 14 -12.43 -9.47 -20.75
CA ARG A 14 -11.41 -10.17 -21.53
C ARG A 14 -11.25 -11.58 -21.00
N LEU A 15 -11.30 -12.56 -21.88
CA LEU A 15 -11.11 -13.97 -21.58
C LEU A 15 -9.97 -14.53 -22.41
N GLY A 16 -9.08 -15.28 -21.76
CA GLY A 16 -8.01 -16.03 -22.41
C GLY A 16 -7.95 -17.45 -21.88
N TYR A 17 -7.74 -18.41 -22.76
CA TYR A 17 -7.51 -19.80 -22.42
C TYR A 17 -6.39 -20.34 -23.31
N GLY A 18 -5.41 -21.01 -22.72
CA GLY A 18 -4.24 -21.51 -23.44
C GLY A 18 -3.86 -22.94 -23.07
N ASN A 19 -2.73 -23.41 -23.60
CA ASN A 19 -2.16 -24.71 -23.30
C ASN A 19 -1.88 -24.87 -21.81
N TYR A 20 -1.92 -26.10 -21.30
CA TYR A 20 -1.70 -26.43 -19.87
C TYR A 20 -2.76 -25.86 -18.91
N GLY A 21 -3.99 -25.64 -19.37
CA GLY A 21 -5.06 -25.14 -18.54
C GLY A 21 -4.86 -23.67 -18.10
N ASN A 22 -4.09 -22.89 -18.85
CA ASN A 22 -3.95 -21.47 -18.60
C ASN A 22 -5.28 -20.76 -18.79
N LEU A 23 -5.70 -20.03 -17.75
CA LEU A 23 -6.90 -19.23 -17.76
C LEU A 23 -6.54 -17.79 -17.39
N ASP A 24 -7.05 -16.84 -18.17
CA ASP A 24 -6.95 -15.41 -17.89
C ASP A 24 -8.32 -14.76 -18.09
N VAL A 25 -8.87 -14.18 -17.02
CA VAL A 25 -10.15 -13.47 -17.04
C VAL A 25 -9.90 -12.09 -16.48
N ARG A 26 -10.31 -11.07 -17.21
CA ARG A 26 -10.25 -9.67 -16.76
C ARG A 26 -11.55 -8.96 -17.08
N ALA A 27 -12.05 -8.23 -16.11
CA ALA A 27 -13.22 -7.38 -16.28
C ALA A 27 -13.02 -6.07 -15.52
N ASN A 28 -13.44 -4.99 -16.14
CA ASN A 28 -13.49 -3.68 -15.50
C ASN A 28 -14.76 -2.99 -15.95
N TYR A 29 -15.44 -2.33 -15.02
CA TYR A 29 -16.62 -1.56 -15.30
C TYR A 29 -16.64 -0.27 -14.49
N LEU A 30 -16.83 0.85 -15.17
CA LEU A 30 -16.94 2.17 -14.58
C LEU A 30 -18.38 2.66 -14.67
N PHE A 31 -19.01 2.84 -13.52
CA PHE A 31 -20.33 3.43 -13.41
C PHE A 31 -20.21 4.91 -13.04
N SER A 32 -20.83 5.75 -13.85
CA SER A 32 -21.03 7.16 -13.55
C SER A 32 -22.46 7.34 -13.08
N LEU A 33 -22.71 7.17 -11.80
CA LEU A 33 -24.06 7.18 -11.21
C LEU A 33 -24.65 8.59 -11.22
N SER A 34 -23.82 9.59 -11.06
CA SER A 34 -24.14 11.01 -11.16
C SER A 34 -22.86 11.80 -11.45
N PRO A 35 -22.93 13.12 -11.74
CA PRO A 35 -21.71 13.94 -11.86
C PRO A 35 -20.82 13.95 -10.61
N LYS A 36 -21.39 13.60 -9.44
CA LYS A 36 -20.70 13.58 -8.15
C LYS A 36 -20.33 12.18 -7.67
N ASP A 37 -20.80 11.14 -8.34
CA ASP A 37 -20.65 9.75 -7.90
C ASP A 37 -20.02 8.91 -9.00
N ARG A 38 -18.94 8.23 -8.67
CA ARG A 38 -18.26 7.26 -9.55
C ARG A 38 -18.00 5.97 -8.82
N LEU A 39 -18.29 4.87 -9.49
CA LEU A 39 -18.02 3.52 -8.99
C LEU A 39 -17.22 2.74 -10.04
N ASN A 40 -16.06 2.23 -9.66
CA ASN A 40 -15.25 1.37 -10.50
C ASN A 40 -15.21 -0.04 -9.90
N LEU A 41 -15.52 -1.04 -10.72
CA LEU A 41 -15.43 -2.45 -10.37
C LEU A 41 -14.38 -3.10 -11.24
N THR A 42 -13.49 -3.88 -10.62
CA THR A 42 -12.42 -4.60 -11.29
C THR A 42 -12.41 -6.06 -10.83
N PHE A 43 -12.29 -6.96 -11.77
CA PHE A 43 -12.09 -8.38 -11.50
C PHE A 43 -11.00 -8.93 -12.40
N THR A 44 -10.07 -9.67 -11.81
CA THR A 44 -9.07 -10.42 -12.56
C THR A 44 -8.92 -11.82 -11.96
N MET A 45 -8.75 -12.79 -12.81
CA MET A 45 -8.45 -14.16 -12.44
C MET A 45 -7.46 -14.72 -13.46
N ASP A 46 -6.35 -15.24 -12.97
CA ASP A 46 -5.37 -15.93 -13.82
C ASP A 46 -4.87 -17.18 -13.11
N GLY A 47 -4.48 -18.16 -13.89
CA GLY A 47 -3.97 -19.40 -13.34
C GLY A 47 -3.65 -20.44 -14.38
N MET A 48 -3.11 -21.53 -13.91
CA MET A 48 -2.80 -22.70 -14.71
C MET A 48 -3.03 -23.98 -13.91
N ASP A 49 -3.40 -25.04 -14.60
CA ASP A 49 -3.51 -26.39 -14.07
C ASP A 49 -2.94 -27.36 -15.12
N GLY A 50 -1.83 -28.01 -14.80
CA GLY A 50 -1.15 -28.87 -15.75
C GLY A 50 -0.29 -29.91 -15.07
N LYS A 51 0.05 -30.96 -15.86
CA LYS A 51 0.95 -32.03 -15.44
C LYS A 51 2.35 -31.73 -15.94
N LEU A 52 3.31 -31.72 -15.03
CA LEU A 52 4.73 -31.55 -15.34
C LEU A 52 5.44 -32.91 -15.13
N ASP A 53 6.32 -33.27 -16.06
CA ASP A 53 7.18 -34.43 -15.90
C ASP A 53 8.30 -34.09 -14.90
N LEU A 54 8.47 -34.94 -13.89
CA LEU A 54 9.53 -34.81 -12.92
C LEU A 54 10.84 -35.37 -13.49
N PRO A 55 11.98 -34.76 -13.18
CA PRO A 55 13.28 -35.33 -13.56
C PRO A 55 13.49 -36.70 -12.93
N ASP A 56 14.31 -37.53 -13.56
CA ASP A 56 14.72 -38.85 -13.08
C ASP A 56 13.59 -39.87 -12.90
N ASN A 57 12.62 -39.91 -13.81
CA ASN A 57 11.49 -40.84 -13.78
C ASN A 57 10.61 -40.78 -12.52
N GLY A 58 10.60 -39.66 -11.83
CA GLY A 58 9.82 -39.40 -10.61
C GLY A 58 8.30 -39.30 -10.83
N GLY A 59 7.82 -39.53 -12.06
CA GLY A 59 6.40 -39.45 -12.39
C GLY A 59 5.96 -38.07 -12.86
N LYS A 60 4.66 -37.83 -12.78
CA LYS A 60 4.05 -36.55 -13.20
C LYS A 60 3.58 -35.78 -11.98
N TRP A 61 3.89 -34.50 -11.93
CA TRP A 61 3.39 -33.56 -10.94
C TRP A 61 2.21 -32.79 -11.51
N ASN A 62 1.06 -32.84 -10.82
CA ASN A 62 -0.09 -32.03 -11.17
C ASN A 62 0.08 -30.66 -10.49
N SER A 63 0.70 -29.73 -11.19
CA SER A 63 0.94 -28.37 -10.72
C SER A 63 -0.27 -27.49 -10.98
N PHE A 64 -0.74 -26.78 -9.98
CA PHE A 64 -1.77 -25.76 -10.17
C PHE A 64 -1.40 -24.46 -9.48
N TYR A 65 -1.90 -23.37 -10.05
CA TYR A 65 -1.74 -22.02 -9.53
C TYR A 65 -2.90 -21.17 -10.02
N TYR A 66 -3.61 -20.54 -9.08
CA TYR A 66 -4.72 -19.64 -9.37
C TYR A 66 -4.61 -18.38 -8.53
N ARG A 67 -4.79 -17.22 -9.16
CA ARG A 67 -4.93 -15.91 -8.50
C ARG A 67 -6.25 -15.29 -8.89
N THR A 68 -6.96 -14.77 -7.89
CA THR A 68 -8.20 -14.00 -8.05
C THR A 68 -8.04 -12.66 -7.38
N HIS A 69 -8.38 -11.60 -8.08
CA HIS A 69 -8.41 -10.24 -7.57
C HIS A 69 -9.74 -9.60 -7.92
N ALA A 70 -10.42 -9.05 -6.91
CA ALA A 70 -11.62 -8.25 -7.08
C ALA A 70 -11.44 -6.92 -6.34
N ALA A 71 -11.85 -5.83 -6.95
CA ALA A 71 -11.75 -4.50 -6.36
C ALA A 71 -12.97 -3.66 -6.67
N MET A 72 -13.33 -2.82 -5.71
CA MET A 72 -14.35 -1.80 -5.83
C MET A 72 -13.77 -0.47 -5.36
N ASP A 73 -14.05 0.59 -6.11
CA ASP A 73 -13.68 1.95 -5.73
C ASP A 73 -14.86 2.88 -5.98
N TYR A 74 -15.34 3.52 -4.92
CA TYR A 74 -16.43 4.47 -4.96
C TYR A 74 -15.95 5.84 -4.49
N VAL A 75 -16.27 6.88 -5.23
CA VAL A 75 -15.97 8.27 -4.88
C VAL A 75 -17.24 9.09 -4.95
N HIS A 76 -17.52 9.85 -3.87
CA HIS A 76 -18.54 10.89 -3.84
C HIS A 76 -17.90 12.26 -3.66
N ALA A 77 -18.14 13.17 -4.59
CA ALA A 77 -17.62 14.52 -4.54
C ALA A 77 -18.64 15.47 -3.91
N PHE A 78 -18.36 15.92 -2.69
CA PHE A 78 -19.05 17.07 -2.09
C PHE A 78 -18.43 18.37 -2.62
N SER A 79 -19.00 19.51 -2.26
CA SER A 79 -18.51 20.81 -2.79
C SER A 79 -17.05 21.11 -2.44
N LYS A 80 -16.57 20.71 -1.28
CA LYS A 80 -15.22 20.98 -0.77
C LYS A 80 -14.45 19.76 -0.27
N VAL A 81 -15.08 18.60 -0.27
CA VAL A 81 -14.55 17.37 0.29
C VAL A 81 -14.91 16.20 -0.61
N ASP A 82 -13.97 15.31 -0.84
CA ASP A 82 -14.21 14.00 -1.46
C ASP A 82 -14.27 12.90 -0.41
N LEU A 83 -15.24 12.01 -0.57
CA LEU A 83 -15.36 10.76 0.17
C LEU A 83 -14.95 9.61 -0.75
N ASN A 84 -14.08 8.74 -0.27
CA ASN A 84 -13.69 7.52 -0.98
C ASN A 84 -13.96 6.28 -0.12
N ILE A 85 -14.65 5.32 -0.70
CA ILE A 85 -14.86 3.99 -0.12
C ILE A 85 -14.36 2.97 -1.13
N ALA A 86 -13.44 2.12 -0.72
CA ALA A 86 -12.86 1.11 -1.60
C ALA A 86 -12.74 -0.23 -0.89
N GLY A 87 -12.73 -1.29 -1.66
CA GLY A 87 -12.49 -2.63 -1.17
C GLY A 87 -11.68 -3.44 -2.18
N LYS A 88 -10.81 -4.30 -1.68
CA LYS A 88 -10.01 -5.23 -2.49
C LYS A 88 -10.04 -6.60 -1.86
N PHE A 89 -10.12 -7.61 -2.70
CA PHE A 89 -10.01 -9.00 -2.31
C PHE A 89 -8.99 -9.69 -3.20
N ASN A 90 -8.06 -10.42 -2.59
CA ASN A 90 -7.05 -11.21 -3.29
C ASN A 90 -7.04 -12.62 -2.72
N GLN A 91 -6.97 -13.59 -3.61
CA GLN A 91 -6.84 -14.99 -3.26
C GLN A 91 -5.84 -15.66 -4.18
N SER A 92 -4.91 -16.41 -3.62
CA SER A 92 -3.95 -17.23 -4.36
C SER A 92 -4.01 -18.66 -3.84
N ASN A 93 -4.10 -19.63 -4.76
CA ASN A 93 -4.01 -21.05 -4.46
C ASN A 93 -2.91 -21.65 -5.31
N PHE A 94 -2.05 -22.43 -4.72
CA PHE A 94 -1.02 -23.18 -5.44
C PHE A 94 -0.57 -24.41 -4.65
N ASN A 95 0.12 -25.32 -5.30
CA ASN A 95 0.74 -26.47 -4.65
C ASN A 95 2.27 -26.36 -4.69
N PHE A 96 2.91 -26.95 -3.68
CA PHE A 96 4.34 -27.14 -3.64
C PHE A 96 4.79 -28.37 -4.43
N LEU A 97 6.04 -28.72 -4.30
CA LEU A 97 6.59 -29.94 -4.90
C LEU A 97 5.87 -31.19 -4.39
N PRO A 98 5.80 -32.26 -5.22
CA PRO A 98 4.96 -33.42 -4.96
C PRO A 98 5.32 -34.23 -3.71
N ASP A 99 6.51 -34.09 -3.19
CA ASP A 99 7.02 -34.91 -2.07
C ASP A 99 6.53 -34.47 -0.69
N PHE A 100 5.77 -33.39 -0.60
CA PHE A 100 5.22 -32.89 0.65
C PHE A 100 3.82 -33.44 0.92
N VAL A 101 3.58 -33.85 2.15
CA VAL A 101 2.31 -34.46 2.58
C VAL A 101 1.13 -33.52 2.42
N SER A 102 1.32 -32.23 2.67
CA SER A 102 0.31 -31.19 2.44
C SER A 102 0.93 -30.08 1.61
N ASN A 103 0.76 -30.19 0.30
CA ASN A 103 1.43 -29.33 -0.66
C ASN A 103 0.56 -28.17 -1.18
N LYS A 104 -0.64 -28.00 -0.63
CA LYS A 104 -1.55 -26.93 -1.03
C LYS A 104 -1.37 -25.72 -0.13
N GLN A 105 -1.21 -24.56 -0.74
CA GLN A 105 -1.17 -23.26 -0.05
C GLN A 105 -2.31 -22.39 -0.53
N LYS A 106 -2.86 -21.63 0.40
CA LYS A 106 -3.89 -20.64 0.12
C LYS A 106 -3.58 -19.36 0.86
N PHE A 107 -3.44 -18.28 0.09
CA PHE A 107 -3.34 -16.92 0.63
C PHE A 107 -4.61 -16.16 0.33
N VAL A 108 -5.18 -15.54 1.34
CA VAL A 108 -6.35 -14.68 1.21
C VAL A 108 -6.03 -13.35 1.86
N SER A 109 -6.29 -12.27 1.16
CA SER A 109 -6.23 -10.93 1.72
C SER A 109 -7.43 -10.11 1.32
N GLY A 110 -7.88 -9.27 2.22
CA GLY A 110 -8.95 -8.33 2.00
C GLY A 110 -8.59 -6.96 2.57
N ASP A 111 -8.89 -5.92 1.83
CA ASP A 111 -8.65 -4.54 2.22
C ASP A 111 -9.96 -3.77 2.10
N VAL A 112 -10.34 -3.04 3.16
CA VAL A 112 -11.43 -2.07 3.12
C VAL A 112 -10.85 -0.70 3.41
N HIS A 113 -11.14 0.26 2.57
CA HIS A 113 -10.65 1.63 2.66
C HIS A 113 -11.79 2.61 2.80
N PHE A 114 -11.64 3.54 3.74
CA PHE A 114 -12.50 4.70 3.92
C PHE A 114 -11.63 5.95 4.03
N GLY A 115 -11.88 6.94 3.18
CA GLY A 115 -11.08 8.15 3.17
C GLY A 115 -11.89 9.40 2.90
N VAL A 116 -11.44 10.52 3.46
CA VAL A 116 -11.94 11.86 3.19
C VAL A 116 -10.78 12.79 2.90
N SER A 117 -10.95 13.69 1.97
CA SER A 117 -9.93 14.69 1.64
C SER A 117 -10.54 16.00 1.21
N SER A 118 -9.92 17.11 1.60
CA SER A 118 -10.29 18.44 1.12
C SER A 118 -9.91 18.60 -0.35
N THR A 119 -10.76 19.28 -1.11
CA THR A 119 -10.57 19.51 -2.55
C THR A 119 -10.52 20.98 -2.90
N SER A 120 -10.86 21.88 -1.97
CA SER A 120 -10.90 23.32 -2.21
C SER A 120 -9.69 24.01 -1.60
N ASP A 121 -8.96 24.76 -2.41
CA ASP A 121 -7.82 25.58 -1.95
C ASP A 121 -8.26 26.80 -1.13
N ASP A 122 -9.55 27.14 -1.13
CA ASP A 122 -10.10 28.26 -0.37
C ASP A 122 -10.20 27.99 1.12
N MET A 123 -10.08 26.74 1.53
CA MET A 123 -10.18 26.37 2.94
C MET A 123 -8.91 26.77 3.69
N PRO A 124 -9.03 27.33 4.90
CA PRO A 124 -7.85 27.69 5.70
C PRO A 124 -7.01 26.49 6.12
N LEU A 125 -7.65 25.31 6.21
CA LEU A 125 -7.00 24.05 6.47
C LEU A 125 -7.25 23.08 5.31
N GLN A 126 -6.19 22.41 4.90
CA GLN A 126 -6.26 21.27 3.98
C GLN A 126 -6.09 20.00 4.78
N PHE A 127 -6.88 18.98 4.49
CA PHE A 127 -6.81 17.72 5.25
C PHE A 127 -7.02 16.51 4.36
N ARG A 128 -6.44 15.41 4.80
CA ARG A 128 -6.70 14.07 4.32
C ARG A 128 -6.70 13.12 5.51
N ALA A 129 -7.72 12.29 5.59
CA ALA A 129 -7.80 11.25 6.61
C ALA A 129 -8.28 9.95 5.96
N GLU A 130 -7.70 8.84 6.34
CA GLU A 130 -8.07 7.53 5.82
C GLU A 130 -7.91 6.45 6.88
N THR A 131 -8.76 5.45 6.81
CA THR A 131 -8.66 4.23 7.61
C THR A 131 -8.76 3.03 6.67
N ASN A 132 -7.84 2.09 6.84
CA ASN A 132 -7.77 0.85 6.07
C ASN A 132 -7.84 -0.33 7.02
N LEU A 133 -8.75 -1.26 6.76
CA LEU A 133 -8.78 -2.56 7.39
C LEU A 133 -8.17 -3.58 6.42
N LEU A 134 -7.10 -4.23 6.85
CA LEU A 134 -6.39 -5.23 6.09
C LEU A 134 -6.53 -6.58 6.81
N VAL A 135 -7.02 -7.56 6.11
CA VAL A 135 -7.14 -8.94 6.62
C VAL A 135 -6.26 -9.82 5.74
N TYR A 136 -5.36 -10.55 6.37
CA TYR A 136 -4.50 -11.51 5.70
C TYR A 136 -4.62 -12.86 6.38
N GLN A 137 -4.76 -13.91 5.60
CA GLN A 137 -4.82 -15.28 6.08
C GLN A 137 -4.00 -16.20 5.17
N ARG A 138 -3.12 -16.98 5.77
CA ARG A 138 -2.41 -18.08 5.14
C ARG A 138 -2.91 -19.41 5.70
N GLN A 139 -3.31 -20.30 4.82
CA GLN A 139 -3.78 -21.63 5.14
C GLN A 139 -2.84 -22.69 4.55
N HIS A 140 -2.84 -23.88 5.11
CA HIS A 140 -2.04 -25.03 4.66
C HIS A 140 -0.54 -24.83 4.74
N ASP A 141 -0.09 -24.17 5.78
CA ASP A 141 1.33 -24.07 6.11
C ASP A 141 1.85 -25.40 6.64
N LEU A 142 3.01 -25.80 6.17
CA LEU A 142 3.67 -27.07 6.58
C LEU A 142 4.19 -27.03 8.02
N MET A 143 4.59 -25.86 8.51
CA MET A 143 5.29 -25.69 9.79
C MET A 143 4.41 -25.06 10.86
N VAL A 144 3.50 -24.20 10.48
CA VAL A 144 2.65 -23.43 11.36
C VAL A 144 1.21 -23.53 10.88
N SER A 145 0.31 -23.95 11.77
CA SER A 145 -1.11 -23.97 11.45
C SER A 145 -1.62 -22.56 11.19
N ASN A 146 -2.37 -22.35 10.15
CA ASN A 146 -3.09 -21.17 9.71
C ASN A 146 -2.76 -19.85 10.44
N ILE A 147 -2.07 -18.95 9.76
CA ILE A 147 -1.77 -17.60 10.26
C ILE A 147 -2.86 -16.66 9.77
N LYS A 148 -3.45 -15.90 10.70
CA LYS A 148 -4.39 -14.84 10.42
C LYS A 148 -3.92 -13.55 11.06
N GLU A 149 -3.81 -12.50 10.26
CA GLU A 149 -3.38 -11.18 10.67
C GLU A 149 -4.43 -10.16 10.25
N ASN A 150 -4.83 -9.31 11.18
CA ASN A 150 -5.71 -8.17 10.93
C ASN A 150 -4.98 -6.89 11.27
N ILE A 151 -4.97 -5.94 10.36
CA ILE A 151 -4.31 -4.66 10.55
C ILE A 151 -5.33 -3.56 10.31
N VAL A 152 -5.40 -2.62 11.24
CA VAL A 152 -6.15 -1.37 11.07
C VAL A 152 -5.12 -0.25 10.95
N ARG A 153 -5.07 0.38 9.79
CA ARG A 153 -4.20 1.53 9.50
C ARG A 153 -5.02 2.79 9.40
N THR A 154 -4.67 3.78 10.20
CA THR A 154 -5.27 5.10 10.16
C THR A 154 -4.19 6.12 9.87
N LYS A 155 -4.43 6.98 8.89
CA LYS A 155 -3.54 8.08 8.54
C LYS A 155 -4.35 9.35 8.45
N ALA A 156 -3.77 10.44 8.93
CA ALA A 156 -4.34 11.76 8.78
C ALA A 156 -3.21 12.78 8.53
N ASP A 157 -3.48 13.78 7.73
CA ASP A 157 -2.59 14.89 7.49
C ASP A 157 -3.42 16.16 7.41
N VAL A 158 -3.04 17.15 8.20
CA VAL A 158 -3.69 18.47 8.25
C VAL A 158 -2.64 19.52 8.04
N THR A 159 -2.87 20.43 7.11
CA THR A 159 -1.97 21.55 6.81
C THR A 159 -2.69 22.87 6.86
N GLY A 160 -1.98 23.90 7.27
CA GLY A 160 -2.47 25.27 7.25
C GLY A 160 -1.40 26.21 6.72
N SER A 161 -1.76 27.10 5.81
CA SER A 161 -0.87 28.12 5.29
C SER A 161 -0.80 29.31 6.27
N ILE A 162 0.42 29.69 6.66
CA ILE A 162 0.70 30.89 7.46
C ILE A 162 0.85 32.09 6.52
N SER A 163 1.47 31.86 5.37
CA SER A 163 1.68 32.85 4.31
C SER A 163 1.77 32.11 2.97
N ASP A 164 1.94 32.85 1.88
CA ASP A 164 2.12 32.24 0.54
C ASP A 164 3.35 31.33 0.45
N GLU A 165 4.34 31.55 1.32
CA GLU A 165 5.60 30.79 1.33
C GLU A 165 5.69 29.78 2.48
N GLN A 166 4.83 29.88 3.49
CA GLN A 166 4.94 29.12 4.73
C GLN A 166 3.70 28.29 5.02
N THR A 167 3.92 27.02 5.35
CA THR A 167 2.87 26.09 5.74
C THR A 167 3.30 25.32 6.98
N ILE A 168 2.37 25.11 7.90
CA ILE A 168 2.54 24.17 9.01
C ILE A 168 1.64 22.98 8.82
N GLY A 169 2.08 21.83 9.28
CA GLY A 169 1.32 20.61 9.18
C GLY A 169 1.56 19.64 10.32
N MET A 170 0.65 18.71 10.44
CA MET A 170 0.72 17.57 11.33
C MET A 170 0.26 16.33 10.57
N ALA A 171 1.14 15.36 10.43
CA ALA A 171 0.78 14.03 9.95
C ALA A 171 0.69 13.07 11.12
N PHE A 172 -0.25 12.15 11.02
CA PHE A 172 -0.51 11.11 12.00
C PHE A 172 -0.66 9.77 11.28
N ALA A 173 -0.04 8.73 11.82
CA ALA A 173 -0.25 7.37 11.37
C ALA A 173 -0.37 6.44 12.58
N MET A 174 -1.32 5.53 12.52
CA MET A 174 -1.53 4.51 13.54
C MET A 174 -1.75 3.16 12.87
N ASP A 175 -0.98 2.17 13.26
CA ASP A 175 -1.11 0.79 12.83
C ASP A 175 -1.42 -0.09 14.04
N ASN A 176 -2.57 -0.73 14.00
CA ASN A 176 -2.95 -1.76 14.97
C ASN A 176 -2.88 -3.12 14.28
N THR A 177 -2.10 -4.03 14.82
CA THR A 177 -1.95 -5.37 14.28
C THR A 177 -2.46 -6.40 15.28
N PHE A 178 -3.36 -7.27 14.83
CA PHE A 178 -3.99 -8.32 15.63
C PHE A 178 -3.73 -9.67 14.98
N TYR A 179 -3.26 -10.62 15.78
CA TYR A 179 -3.02 -11.98 15.36
C TYR A 179 -4.05 -12.93 16.00
N SER A 180 -4.53 -13.90 15.24
CA SER A 180 -5.40 -14.95 15.78
C SER A 180 -4.64 -16.05 16.50
N ASP A 181 -3.33 -16.17 16.26
CA ASP A 181 -2.48 -17.16 16.90
C ASP A 181 -1.81 -16.56 18.14
N GLY A 182 -2.00 -17.19 19.29
CA GLY A 182 -1.43 -16.74 20.57
C GLY A 182 0.10 -16.79 20.66
N ARG A 183 0.79 -17.32 19.65
CA ARG A 183 2.26 -17.27 19.55
C ARG A 183 2.77 -15.89 19.13
N PHE A 184 1.90 -15.03 18.61
CA PHE A 184 2.23 -13.69 18.16
C PHE A 184 1.49 -12.65 18.99
N GLU A 185 2.20 -11.61 19.40
CA GLU A 185 1.64 -10.54 20.20
C GLU A 185 0.96 -9.49 19.33
N ASN A 186 -0.21 -9.03 19.76
CA ASN A 186 -0.83 -7.86 19.18
C ASN A 186 0.00 -6.62 19.50
N HIS A 187 0.09 -5.70 18.55
CA HIS A 187 0.82 -4.46 18.75
C HIS A 187 0.16 -3.27 18.08
N THR A 188 0.46 -2.10 18.60
CA THR A 188 0.00 -0.82 18.09
C THR A 188 1.20 0.10 17.91
N ASP A 189 1.32 0.66 16.73
CA ASP A 189 2.33 1.65 16.39
C ASP A 189 1.67 2.97 16.05
N VAL A 190 2.16 4.06 16.65
CA VAL A 190 1.67 5.40 16.41
C VAL A 190 2.83 6.30 16.02
N ASP A 191 2.69 7.03 14.93
CA ASP A 191 3.64 8.03 14.46
C ASP A 191 2.98 9.40 14.39
N PHE A 192 3.60 10.37 15.02
CA PHE A 192 3.28 11.80 14.89
C PHE A 192 4.39 12.49 14.11
N ASN A 193 4.03 13.25 13.09
CA ASN A 193 4.98 13.98 12.27
C ASN A 193 4.54 15.44 12.14
N PRO A 194 4.89 16.31 13.12
CA PRO A 194 4.76 17.75 12.95
C PRO A 194 5.81 18.26 11.97
N TYR A 195 5.45 19.21 11.14
CA TYR A 195 6.38 19.80 10.18
C TYR A 195 6.03 21.24 9.81
N TYR A 196 7.06 21.94 9.35
CA TYR A 196 7.01 23.26 8.80
C TYR A 196 7.58 23.22 7.38
N LEU A 197 6.91 23.85 6.44
CA LEU A 197 7.34 23.98 5.06
C LEU A 197 7.56 25.46 4.73
N PHE A 198 8.69 25.74 4.10
CA PHE A 198 8.99 27.03 3.49
C PHE A 198 9.38 26.83 2.03
N GLN A 199 8.79 27.60 1.14
CA GLN A 199 9.11 27.54 -0.28
C GLN A 199 9.01 28.92 -0.91
N ASN A 200 10.08 29.32 -1.61
CA ASN A 200 10.08 30.47 -2.51
C ASN A 200 10.81 30.09 -3.80
N ASP A 201 11.19 31.07 -4.62
CA ASP A 201 11.86 30.80 -5.90
C ASP A 201 13.24 30.14 -5.73
N ASP A 202 13.92 30.37 -4.61
CA ASP A 202 15.28 29.91 -4.36
C ASP A 202 15.37 28.77 -3.36
N TRP A 203 14.44 28.71 -2.42
CA TRP A 203 14.49 27.75 -1.30
C TRP A 203 13.27 26.86 -1.24
N LYS A 204 13.52 25.60 -0.90
CA LYS A 204 12.51 24.65 -0.47
C LYS A 204 13.00 23.98 0.81
N ILE A 205 12.28 24.21 1.92
CA ILE A 205 12.69 23.77 3.23
C ILE A 205 11.55 23.01 3.90
N ARG A 206 11.85 21.82 4.42
CA ARG A 206 10.99 21.06 5.32
C ARG A 206 11.72 20.87 6.64
N LEU A 207 11.12 21.29 7.72
CA LEU A 207 11.60 21.09 9.09
C LEU A 207 10.53 20.33 9.86
N GLY A 208 10.83 19.12 10.28
CA GLY A 208 9.89 18.28 11.00
C GLY A 208 10.58 17.25 11.87
N ALA A 209 9.75 16.47 12.53
CA ALA A 209 10.19 15.36 13.35
C ALA A 209 9.19 14.22 13.27
N HIS A 210 9.66 12.98 13.44
CA HIS A 210 8.83 11.81 13.70
C HIS A 210 8.93 11.43 15.17
N VAL A 211 7.79 11.24 15.80
CA VAL A 211 7.69 10.68 17.15
C VAL A 211 6.88 9.39 17.06
N ASP A 212 7.54 8.28 17.29
CA ASP A 212 6.97 6.95 17.19
C ASP A 212 6.76 6.34 18.57
N LEU A 213 5.56 5.82 18.78
CA LEU A 213 5.18 5.07 19.98
C LEU A 213 4.76 3.67 19.56
N ALA A 214 5.31 2.65 20.22
CA ALA A 214 4.96 1.26 19.99
C ALA A 214 4.49 0.62 21.29
N PHE A 215 3.39 -0.11 21.23
CA PHE A 215 2.77 -0.83 22.32
C PHE A 215 2.62 -2.31 21.95
N GLY A 216 2.96 -3.20 22.87
CA GLY A 216 3.01 -4.64 22.61
C GLY A 216 4.40 -5.06 22.18
N PHE A 217 4.50 -5.70 20.99
CA PHE A 217 5.79 -6.12 20.45
C PHE A 217 6.59 -4.94 19.87
N GLY A 218 7.88 -4.80 20.29
CA GLY A 218 8.79 -3.77 19.82
C GLY A 218 9.14 -2.70 20.85
N LYS A 219 9.94 -1.72 20.45
CA LYS A 219 10.38 -0.62 21.32
C LYS A 219 9.28 0.43 21.47
N LYS A 220 9.08 0.91 22.71
CA LYS A 220 7.96 1.76 23.07
C LYS A 220 8.04 3.21 22.59
N PHE A 221 9.24 3.74 22.36
CA PHE A 221 9.43 5.15 21.98
C PHE A 221 10.61 5.33 21.03
N ARG A 222 10.40 6.14 20.01
CA ARG A 222 11.41 6.58 19.06
C ARG A 222 11.15 8.02 18.65
N ALA A 223 12.22 8.77 18.40
CA ALA A 223 12.14 10.09 17.80
C ALA A 223 13.22 10.22 16.72
N ALA A 224 12.88 10.85 15.61
CA ALA A 224 13.80 11.06 14.51
C ALA A 224 13.52 12.37 13.79
N PRO A 225 14.55 13.04 13.23
CA PRO A 225 14.36 14.23 12.42
C PRO A 225 13.72 13.90 11.07
N ASP A 226 13.02 14.88 10.52
CA ASP A 226 12.49 14.89 9.16
C ASP A 226 12.82 16.26 8.56
N VAL A 227 14.04 16.41 8.06
CA VAL A 227 14.58 17.68 7.58
C VAL A 227 15.00 17.54 6.13
N GLU A 228 14.58 18.50 5.31
CA GLU A 228 14.98 18.61 3.92
C GLU A 228 15.16 20.07 3.56
N ILE A 229 16.31 20.41 3.00
CA ILE A 229 16.64 21.76 2.56
C ILE A 229 17.15 21.68 1.13
N GLN A 230 16.55 22.47 0.26
CA GLN A 230 16.99 22.62 -1.13
C GLN A 230 17.22 24.10 -1.42
N TYR A 231 18.31 24.41 -2.07
CA TYR A 231 18.62 25.72 -2.59
C TYR A 231 18.84 25.66 -4.11
N ILE A 232 18.09 26.46 -4.83
CA ILE A 232 18.17 26.58 -6.29
C ILE A 232 18.98 27.83 -6.61
N PHE A 233 20.24 27.67 -7.04
CA PHE A 233 21.15 28.80 -7.27
C PHE A 233 21.36 29.17 -8.74
N SER A 234 20.72 28.51 -9.61
CA SER A 234 20.43 28.93 -10.99
C SER A 234 19.29 28.05 -11.48
N ASP A 235 18.67 28.36 -12.59
CA ASP A 235 17.56 27.58 -13.10
C ASP A 235 17.88 26.09 -13.36
N SER A 236 19.18 25.74 -13.30
CA SER A 236 19.69 24.42 -13.64
C SER A 236 20.35 23.67 -12.48
N TYR A 237 20.57 24.31 -11.32
CA TYR A 237 21.35 23.72 -10.23
C TYR A 237 20.63 23.76 -8.89
N ILE A 238 20.62 22.64 -8.21
CA ILE A 238 20.01 22.47 -6.89
C ILE A 238 21.07 21.90 -5.94
N LEU A 239 21.33 22.59 -4.84
CA LEU A 239 22.05 22.05 -3.69
C LEU A 239 21.02 21.58 -2.67
N TYR A 240 21.17 20.36 -2.16
CA TYR A 240 20.25 19.83 -1.15
C TYR A 240 20.97 19.18 0.02
N ALA A 241 20.31 19.23 1.16
CA ALA A 241 20.66 18.49 2.35
C ALA A 241 19.41 17.87 2.95
N GLN A 242 19.52 16.65 3.45
CA GLN A 242 18.41 15.98 4.12
C GLN A 242 18.90 15.15 5.29
N GLY A 243 18.06 15.07 6.33
CA GLY A 243 18.23 14.18 7.45
C GLY A 243 16.86 13.64 7.82
N LYS A 244 16.66 12.35 7.60
CA LYS A 244 15.38 11.68 7.80
C LYS A 244 15.55 10.41 8.63
N GLY A 245 14.52 10.08 9.37
CA GLY A 245 14.39 8.82 10.05
C GLY A 245 12.95 8.33 9.99
N GLY A 246 12.73 7.09 10.29
CA GLY A 246 11.40 6.51 10.26
C GLY A 246 11.43 5.03 10.63
N ARG A 247 10.26 4.42 10.65
CA ARG A 247 10.09 3.02 11.00
C ARG A 247 9.44 2.26 9.86
N LEU A 248 10.01 1.09 9.55
CA LEU A 248 9.39 0.10 8.68
C LEU A 248 8.69 -0.95 9.55
N GLN A 249 7.41 -1.14 9.33
CA GLN A 249 6.67 -2.21 9.94
C GLN A 249 6.92 -3.51 9.21
N ASN A 250 7.40 -4.53 9.93
CA ASN A 250 7.55 -5.89 9.44
C ASN A 250 6.34 -6.73 9.90
N ASP A 251 5.40 -6.97 9.01
CA ASP A 251 4.27 -7.84 9.24
C ASP A 251 4.30 -9.06 8.28
N PHE A 252 3.48 -10.07 8.55
CA PHE A 252 3.45 -11.27 7.72
C PHE A 252 3.01 -11.00 6.28
N ARG A 253 2.11 -10.06 6.08
CA ARG A 253 1.67 -9.67 4.74
C ARG A 253 2.84 -9.12 3.92
N ARG A 254 3.66 -8.26 4.51
CA ARG A 254 4.85 -7.72 3.85
C ARG A 254 5.89 -8.79 3.58
N LEU A 255 6.14 -9.66 4.53
CA LEU A 255 7.10 -10.77 4.39
C LEU A 255 6.68 -11.75 3.29
N GLU A 256 5.40 -12.10 3.22
CA GLU A 256 4.86 -12.97 2.17
C GLU A 256 4.94 -12.32 0.77
N THR A 257 4.84 -11.01 0.69
CA THR A 257 5.05 -10.27 -0.56
C THR A 257 6.48 -10.41 -1.07
N ILE A 258 7.46 -10.44 -0.16
CA ILE A 258 8.89 -10.60 -0.49
C ILE A 258 9.21 -12.05 -0.84
N THR A 259 8.70 -12.99 -0.07
CA THR A 259 8.97 -14.43 -0.24
C THR A 259 7.70 -15.26 -0.15
N PRO A 260 6.91 -15.37 -1.23
CA PRO A 260 5.60 -16.04 -1.18
C PRO A 260 5.68 -17.53 -0.85
N TYR A 261 6.83 -18.15 -1.03
CA TYR A 261 7.06 -19.56 -0.67
C TYR A 261 7.75 -19.72 0.69
N GLY A 262 8.07 -18.64 1.35
CA GLY A 262 8.70 -18.67 2.67
C GLY A 262 7.76 -19.17 3.74
N ILE A 263 8.28 -19.97 4.67
CA ILE A 263 7.58 -20.39 5.88
C ILE A 263 8.06 -19.48 7.01
N THR A 264 7.19 -18.56 7.42
CA THR A 264 7.49 -17.59 8.46
C THR A 264 6.72 -17.94 9.71
N ASN A 265 7.43 -18.31 10.77
CA ASN A 265 6.85 -18.67 12.06
C ASN A 265 7.35 -17.76 13.20
N GLN A 266 8.04 -16.69 12.87
CA GLN A 266 8.58 -15.72 13.82
C GLN A 266 7.94 -14.36 13.60
N GLN A 267 7.57 -13.71 14.68
CA GLN A 267 7.19 -12.30 14.67
C GLN A 267 8.45 -11.45 14.75
N LEU A 268 8.61 -10.53 13.80
CA LEU A 268 9.74 -9.62 13.73
C LEU A 268 9.40 -8.27 14.35
N ASP A 269 10.35 -7.68 15.08
CA ASP A 269 10.27 -6.30 15.54
C ASP A 269 10.29 -5.34 14.34
N ASN A 270 9.71 -4.16 14.50
CA ASN A 270 9.75 -3.13 13.49
C ASN A 270 11.18 -2.62 13.29
N THR A 271 11.57 -2.49 12.04
CA THR A 271 12.86 -1.88 11.68
C THR A 271 12.74 -0.36 11.78
N TYR A 272 13.63 0.26 12.52
CA TYR A 272 13.70 1.71 12.68
C TYR A 272 14.99 2.26 12.12
N GLU A 273 14.88 3.06 11.07
CA GLU A 273 15.98 3.82 10.50
C GLU A 273 16.13 5.13 11.25
N GLN A 274 17.10 5.20 12.17
CA GLN A 274 17.20 6.33 13.10
C GLN A 274 17.61 7.64 12.42
N LEU A 275 18.53 7.55 11.47
CA LEU A 275 19.00 8.72 10.75
C LEU A 275 19.55 8.30 9.39
N ASN A 276 18.97 8.84 8.35
CA ASN A 276 19.53 8.83 7.01
C ASN A 276 19.84 10.27 6.62
N ALA A 277 21.12 10.61 6.48
CA ALA A 277 21.55 11.94 6.12
C ALA A 277 22.25 11.94 4.75
N ALA A 278 21.92 12.91 3.92
CA ALA A 278 22.52 13.08 2.62
C ALA A 278 22.71 14.56 2.30
N ILE A 279 23.84 14.87 1.64
CA ILE A 279 24.09 16.16 1.02
C ILE A 279 24.42 15.89 -0.44
N GLY A 280 23.81 16.62 -1.34
CA GLY A 280 23.99 16.37 -2.75
C GLY A 280 23.77 17.59 -3.63
N PHE A 281 24.01 17.36 -4.88
CA PHE A 281 23.93 18.37 -5.93
C PHE A 281 23.23 17.76 -7.15
N LYS A 282 22.25 18.47 -7.69
CA LYS A 282 21.53 18.08 -8.89
C LYS A 282 21.66 19.15 -9.96
N ALA A 283 21.94 18.72 -11.19
CA ALA A 283 21.90 19.57 -12.37
C ALA A 283 20.73 19.13 -13.26
N SER A 284 19.86 20.07 -13.62
CA SER A 284 18.82 19.81 -14.61
C SER A 284 19.33 20.25 -15.98
N PRO A 285 19.31 19.42 -17.02
CA PRO A 285 19.65 19.87 -18.36
C PRO A 285 18.64 20.93 -18.82
N VAL A 286 19.13 22.04 -19.31
CA VAL A 286 18.30 23.07 -19.93
C VAL A 286 17.79 22.50 -21.25
N SER A 287 16.49 22.37 -21.38
CA SER A 287 15.84 21.98 -22.65
C SER A 287 15.76 23.16 -23.61
#